data_2faad3807493a7f6a81963317a6ad642
#
_entry.id   2faad3807493a7f6a81963317a6ad642
#
_cell.length_a   1.000
_cell.length_b   1.000
_cell.length_c   1.000
_cell.angle_alpha   90.00
_cell.angle_beta   90.00
_cell.angle_gamma   90.00
#
_symmetry.space_group_name_H-M   'P 1'
#
loop_
_entity.id
_entity.type
_entity.pdbx_description
1 polymer ?
#
loop_
_entity_poly.entity_id
_entity_poly.type
_entity_poly.pdbx_seq_one_letter_code
_entity_poly.pdbx_strand_id
1 'polypeptide(L)'
;RAELPSLRVRCGDRAVLRALHFYDDDRRAVEEADALEAGDFDHFLALVNASGISSSLYLQNTWSIADPKQQAIPMALAIGQELLEGTGAIRVHGGGFAGTIQAFVPVEKLLGTGMCHILHIRPQGGCVILA
;
A
#
# COMPACT_ATOMS: atom_id res chain seq x y z
N ARG A 1 20.34 6.69 -9.96
CA ARG A 1 19.52 7.33 -11.03
C ARG A 1 20.31 7.56 -12.34
N ALA A 2 21.62 7.76 -12.29
CA ALA A 2 22.46 7.96 -13.50
C ALA A 2 22.42 6.78 -14.48
N GLU A 3 22.16 5.57 -14.02
CA GLU A 3 22.11 4.35 -14.84
C GLU A 3 20.72 4.02 -15.41
N LEU A 4 19.70 4.79 -15.07
CA LEU A 4 18.32 4.50 -15.52
C LEU A 4 18.20 4.39 -17.04
N PRO A 5 18.84 5.22 -17.89
CA PRO A 5 18.74 5.07 -19.34
C PRO A 5 19.25 3.73 -19.84
N SER A 6 20.37 3.24 -19.31
CA SER A 6 20.93 1.94 -19.70
C SER A 6 20.10 0.76 -19.21
N LEU A 7 19.54 0.85 -18.00
CA LEU A 7 18.66 -0.17 -17.44
C LEU A 7 17.35 -0.26 -18.24
N ARG A 8 16.77 0.87 -18.65
CA ARG A 8 15.57 0.89 -19.49
C ARG A 8 15.78 0.15 -20.80
N VAL A 9 16.93 0.36 -21.45
CA VAL A 9 17.26 -0.34 -22.69
C VAL A 9 17.40 -1.85 -22.46
N ARG A 10 18.00 -2.26 -21.34
CA ARG A 10 18.30 -3.68 -21.05
C ARG A 10 17.09 -4.45 -20.50
N CYS A 11 16.28 -3.83 -19.66
CA CYS A 11 15.24 -4.52 -18.89
C CYS A 11 13.83 -4.05 -19.22
N GLY A 12 13.67 -2.94 -19.95
CA GLY A 12 12.41 -2.29 -20.23
C GLY A 12 11.88 -1.45 -19.08
N ASP A 13 10.98 -0.51 -19.40
CA ASP A 13 10.45 0.48 -18.45
C ASP A 13 9.72 -0.16 -17.27
N ARG A 14 8.93 -1.21 -17.52
CA ARG A 14 8.14 -1.87 -16.48
C ARG A 14 9.01 -2.51 -15.40
N ALA A 15 10.11 -3.15 -15.77
CA ALA A 15 11.04 -3.74 -14.80
C ALA A 15 11.72 -2.66 -13.95
N VAL A 16 12.11 -1.54 -14.59
CA VAL A 16 12.72 -0.41 -13.89
C VAL A 16 11.74 0.25 -12.93
N LEU A 17 10.48 0.47 -13.34
CA LEU A 17 9.45 1.03 -12.46
C LEU A 17 9.21 0.14 -11.23
N ARG A 18 9.14 -1.17 -11.40
CA ARG A 18 8.99 -2.11 -10.28
C ARG A 18 10.17 -2.09 -9.33
N ALA A 19 11.39 -1.98 -9.84
CA ALA A 19 12.58 -1.84 -9.02
C ALA A 19 12.57 -0.53 -8.22
N LEU A 20 12.17 0.58 -8.85
CA LEU A 20 12.00 1.87 -8.17
C LEU A 20 10.98 1.78 -7.03
N HIS A 21 9.80 1.16 -7.31
CA HIS A 21 8.81 0.92 -6.28
C HIS A 21 9.41 0.13 -5.10
N PHE A 22 10.07 -0.99 -5.40
CA PHE A 22 10.61 -1.88 -4.37
C PHE A 22 11.55 -1.14 -3.41
N TYR A 23 12.56 -0.44 -3.95
CA TYR A 23 13.52 0.28 -3.10
C TYR A 23 12.92 1.48 -2.37
N ASP A 24 11.97 2.18 -2.99
CA ASP A 24 11.30 3.30 -2.35
C ASP A 24 10.33 2.83 -1.26
N ASP A 25 9.67 1.68 -1.45
CA ASP A 25 8.73 1.13 -0.48
C ASP A 25 9.44 0.46 0.70
N ASP A 26 10.59 -0.17 0.46
CA ASP A 26 11.46 -0.71 1.51
C ASP A 26 11.93 0.41 2.47
N ARG A 27 12.39 1.54 1.92
CA ARG A 27 12.74 2.72 2.72
C ARG A 27 11.52 3.28 3.45
N ARG A 28 10.37 3.36 2.78
CA ARG A 28 9.12 3.85 3.34
C ARG A 28 8.65 3.03 4.53
N ALA A 29 8.85 1.70 4.50
CA ALA A 29 8.50 0.83 5.62
C ALA A 29 9.31 1.16 6.90
N VAL A 30 10.56 1.56 6.77
CA VAL A 30 11.37 2.04 7.90
C VAL A 30 10.83 3.39 8.40
N GLU A 31 10.56 4.32 7.49
CA GLU A 31 9.99 5.63 7.82
C GLU A 31 8.59 5.51 8.48
N GLU A 32 7.76 4.54 8.05
CA GLU A 32 6.46 4.21 8.67
C GLU A 32 6.64 3.72 10.13
N ALA A 33 7.64 2.87 10.38
CA ALA A 33 7.96 2.39 11.73
C ALA A 33 8.45 3.52 12.63
N ASP A 34 9.37 4.35 12.15
CA ASP A 34 9.91 5.51 12.87
C ASP A 34 8.81 6.50 13.22
N ALA A 35 7.88 6.77 12.29
CA ALA A 35 6.73 7.66 12.52
C ALA A 35 5.80 7.11 13.61
N LEU A 36 5.54 5.81 13.62
CA LEU A 36 4.73 5.16 14.66
C LEU A 36 5.42 5.21 16.03
N GLU A 37 6.73 4.97 16.10
CA GLU A 37 7.50 5.06 17.35
C GLU A 37 7.54 6.49 17.90
N ALA A 38 7.56 7.49 17.01
CA ALA A 38 7.48 8.90 17.38
C ALA A 38 6.05 9.36 17.74
N GLY A 39 5.02 8.55 17.50
CA GLY A 39 3.62 8.94 17.65
C GLY A 39 3.13 9.92 16.57
N ASP A 40 3.86 10.06 15.48
CA ASP A 40 3.51 10.95 14.35
C ASP A 40 2.58 10.21 13.37
N PHE A 41 1.31 10.11 13.74
CA PHE A 41 0.30 9.43 12.94
C PHE A 41 0.03 10.13 11.61
N ASP A 42 0.11 11.43 11.53
CA ASP A 42 -0.13 12.17 10.29
C ASP A 42 0.96 11.83 9.27
N HIS A 43 2.21 11.77 9.69
CA HIS A 43 3.31 11.35 8.84
C HIS A 43 3.18 9.88 8.42
N PHE A 44 2.84 8.98 9.34
CA PHE A 44 2.56 7.58 9.04
C PHE A 44 1.47 7.43 7.95
N LEU A 45 0.34 8.10 8.10
CA LEU A 45 -0.76 8.04 7.13
C LEU A 45 -0.35 8.62 5.76
N ALA A 46 0.46 9.67 5.74
CA ALA A 46 1.02 10.21 4.51
C ALA A 46 1.93 9.19 3.78
N LEU A 47 2.76 8.46 4.52
CA LEU A 47 3.62 7.41 3.98
C LEU A 47 2.81 6.24 3.41
N VAL A 48 1.75 5.79 4.11
CA VAL A 48 0.83 4.75 3.63
C VAL A 48 0.18 5.17 2.30
N ASN A 49 -0.31 6.40 2.20
CA ASN A 49 -0.89 6.92 0.96
C ASN A 49 0.17 7.00 -0.17
N ALA A 50 1.40 7.43 0.15
CA ALA A 50 2.50 7.46 -0.81
C ALA A 50 2.87 6.05 -1.32
N SER A 51 2.83 5.03 -0.47
CA SER A 51 2.98 3.62 -0.84
C SER A 51 1.87 3.17 -1.81
N GLY A 52 0.62 3.54 -1.54
CA GLY A 52 -0.51 3.26 -2.43
C GLY A 52 -0.36 3.87 -3.82
N ILE A 53 0.06 5.13 -3.89
CA ILE A 53 0.36 5.82 -5.15
C ILE A 53 1.51 5.13 -5.90
N SER A 54 2.59 4.79 -5.19
CA SER A 54 3.74 4.07 -5.76
C SER A 54 3.34 2.70 -6.31
N SER A 55 2.50 1.95 -5.60
CA SER A 55 1.94 0.67 -6.06
C SER A 55 1.17 0.84 -7.37
N SER A 56 0.32 1.83 -7.46
CA SER A 56 -0.51 2.06 -8.66
C SER A 56 0.32 2.51 -9.85
N LEU A 57 1.26 3.44 -9.66
CA LEU A 57 2.03 4.05 -10.76
C LEU A 57 3.24 3.21 -11.18
N TYR A 58 3.98 2.64 -10.22
CA TYR A 58 5.26 2.00 -10.50
C TYR A 58 5.16 0.47 -10.48
N LEU A 59 4.56 -0.12 -9.45
CA LEU A 59 4.36 -1.56 -9.39
C LEU A 59 3.26 -2.02 -10.36
N GLN A 60 2.24 -1.19 -10.58
CA GLN A 60 1.13 -1.44 -11.49
C GLN A 60 0.40 -2.75 -11.15
N ASN A 61 0.10 -2.96 -9.87
CA ASN A 61 -0.48 -4.19 -9.34
C ASN A 61 -1.95 -4.05 -8.93
N THR A 62 -2.59 -2.93 -9.25
CA THR A 62 -3.99 -2.67 -8.88
C THR A 62 -5.00 -3.29 -9.85
N TRP A 63 -4.56 -3.64 -11.06
CA TRP A 63 -5.38 -4.30 -12.07
C TRP A 63 -4.52 -5.13 -13.04
N SER A 64 -5.13 -6.06 -13.77
CA SER A 64 -4.45 -6.93 -14.74
C SER A 64 -4.73 -6.49 -16.18
N ILE A 65 -3.68 -6.48 -17.02
CA ILE A 65 -3.81 -6.24 -18.45
C ILE A 65 -4.56 -7.36 -19.18
N ALA A 66 -4.69 -8.54 -18.55
CA ALA A 66 -5.41 -9.68 -19.12
C ALA A 66 -6.92 -9.43 -19.19
N ASP A 67 -7.46 -8.62 -18.25
CA ASP A 67 -8.86 -8.20 -18.28
C ASP A 67 -8.96 -6.72 -17.84
N PRO A 68 -8.80 -5.77 -18.76
CA PRO A 68 -8.80 -4.35 -18.43
C PRO A 68 -10.18 -3.80 -18.03
N LYS A 69 -11.26 -4.58 -18.18
CA LYS A 69 -12.59 -4.19 -17.71
C LYS A 69 -12.81 -4.51 -16.24
N GLN A 70 -12.04 -5.42 -15.67
CA GLN A 70 -12.14 -5.83 -14.26
C GLN A 70 -11.14 -5.02 -13.41
N GLN A 71 -11.61 -3.92 -12.86
CA GLN A 71 -10.80 -3.01 -12.05
C GLN A 71 -11.40 -2.80 -10.65
N ALA A 72 -11.70 -3.89 -9.97
CA ALA A 72 -12.33 -3.84 -8.64
C ALA A 72 -11.48 -3.12 -7.60
N ILE A 73 -10.15 -3.33 -7.60
CA ILE A 73 -9.24 -2.65 -6.65
C ILE A 73 -9.19 -1.14 -6.89
N PRO A 74 -8.93 -0.63 -8.12
CA PRO A 74 -9.01 0.81 -8.38
C PRO A 74 -10.34 1.44 -7.99
N MET A 75 -11.46 0.74 -8.27
CA MET A 75 -12.79 1.21 -7.90
C MET A 75 -12.94 1.29 -6.38
N ALA A 76 -12.54 0.25 -5.65
CA ALA A 76 -12.59 0.24 -4.19
C ALA A 76 -11.69 1.31 -3.56
N LEU A 77 -10.49 1.55 -4.14
CA LEU A 77 -9.60 2.63 -3.69
C LEU A 77 -10.22 4.01 -3.92
N ALA A 78 -10.81 4.24 -5.09
CA ALA A 78 -11.46 5.51 -5.41
C ALA A 78 -12.63 5.81 -4.46
N ILE A 79 -13.53 4.84 -4.25
CA ILE A 79 -14.64 4.97 -3.30
C ILE A 79 -14.13 5.16 -1.87
N GLY A 80 -13.10 4.39 -1.47
CA GLY A 80 -12.51 4.50 -0.14
C GLY A 80 -11.87 5.86 0.12
N GLN A 81 -11.16 6.42 -0.87
CA GLN A 81 -10.58 7.76 -0.76
C GLN A 81 -11.66 8.83 -0.62
N GLU A 82 -12.77 8.71 -1.36
CA GLU A 82 -13.91 9.64 -1.25
C GLU A 82 -14.52 9.56 0.16
N LEU A 83 -14.76 8.35 0.69
CA LEU A 83 -15.33 8.15 2.03
C LEU A 83 -14.40 8.61 3.16
N LEU A 84 -13.10 8.55 2.98
CA LEU A 84 -12.13 9.04 3.97
C LEU A 84 -12.09 10.57 4.04
N GLU A 85 -12.45 11.31 2.99
CA GLU A 85 -12.50 12.77 2.96
C GLU A 85 -11.18 13.42 3.45
N GLY A 86 -10.05 12.80 3.13
CA GLY A 86 -8.73 13.24 3.57
C GLY A 86 -8.35 12.85 5.02
N THR A 87 -9.22 12.13 5.73
CA THR A 87 -8.93 11.60 7.07
C THR A 87 -8.53 10.13 6.97
N GLY A 88 -7.29 9.80 7.30
CA GLY A 88 -6.82 8.42 7.20
C GLY A 88 -6.02 8.12 5.93
N ALA A 89 -5.83 6.85 5.65
CA ALA A 89 -5.05 6.40 4.50
C ALA A 89 -5.61 5.11 3.91
N ILE A 90 -5.40 4.90 2.60
CA ILE A 90 -5.85 3.70 1.92
C ILE A 90 -4.87 3.29 0.83
N ARG A 91 -4.59 2.00 0.74
CA ARG A 91 -3.71 1.44 -0.30
C ARG A 91 -4.13 0.02 -0.69
N VAL A 92 -3.64 -0.44 -1.82
CA VAL A 92 -3.65 -1.87 -2.13
C VAL A 92 -2.78 -2.61 -1.11
N HIS A 93 -3.20 -3.80 -0.68
CA HIS A 93 -2.46 -4.61 0.28
C HIS A 93 -1.95 -5.89 -0.35
N GLY A 94 -0.71 -6.27 0.00
CA GLY A 94 -0.05 -7.47 -0.52
C GLY A 94 0.27 -7.38 -2.01
N GLY A 95 0.18 -8.50 -2.72
CA GLY A 95 0.57 -8.60 -4.14
C GLY A 95 -0.32 -7.84 -5.13
N GLY A 96 -1.48 -7.38 -4.71
CA GLY A 96 -2.44 -6.69 -5.56
C GLY A 96 -3.21 -7.62 -6.51
N PHE A 97 -3.53 -7.14 -7.71
CA PHE A 97 -4.27 -7.80 -8.82
C PHE A 97 -5.71 -8.22 -8.49
N ALA A 98 -5.94 -9.12 -7.59
CA ALA A 98 -7.26 -9.55 -7.12
C ALA A 98 -7.28 -9.67 -5.59
N GLY A 99 -6.37 -8.98 -4.94
CA GLY A 99 -6.17 -9.04 -3.51
C GLY A 99 -7.09 -8.12 -2.72
N THR A 100 -6.56 -7.62 -1.63
CA THR A 100 -7.24 -6.79 -0.66
C THR A 100 -6.73 -5.36 -0.70
N ILE A 101 -7.51 -4.46 -0.13
CA ILE A 101 -7.09 -3.10 0.21
C ILE A 101 -6.90 -3.01 1.73
N GLN A 102 -6.00 -2.13 2.15
CA GLN A 102 -5.79 -1.76 3.54
C GLN A 102 -6.21 -0.31 3.71
N ALA A 103 -7.05 -0.04 4.69
CA ALA A 103 -7.45 1.30 5.04
C ALA A 103 -7.20 1.56 6.53
N PHE A 104 -6.64 2.71 6.85
CA PHE A 104 -6.54 3.28 8.19
C PHE A 104 -7.66 4.30 8.30
N VAL A 105 -8.64 4.02 9.14
CA VAL A 105 -9.91 4.75 9.20
C VAL A 105 -10.14 5.20 10.63
N PRO A 106 -10.56 6.44 10.86
CA PRO A 106 -11.04 6.85 12.19
C PRO A 106 -12.14 5.92 12.69
N VAL A 107 -12.06 5.52 13.97
CA VAL A 107 -12.96 4.50 14.54
C VAL A 107 -14.43 4.89 14.40
N GLU A 108 -14.73 6.16 14.51
CA GLU A 108 -16.09 6.70 14.35
C GLU A 108 -16.67 6.51 12.94
N LYS A 109 -15.83 6.41 11.92
CA LYS A 109 -16.25 6.12 10.53
C LYS A 109 -16.55 4.63 10.29
N LEU A 110 -16.08 3.74 11.18
CA LEU A 110 -16.35 2.30 11.11
C LEU A 110 -17.66 1.90 11.79
N LEU A 111 -18.14 2.71 12.72
CA LEU A 111 -19.36 2.42 13.48
C LEU A 111 -20.58 2.50 12.55
N GLY A 112 -21.17 1.35 12.25
CA GLY A 112 -22.38 1.24 11.41
C GLY A 112 -22.24 0.40 10.15
N THR A 113 -21.05 -0.07 9.82
CA THR A 113 -20.86 -1.01 8.70
C THR A 113 -21.16 -2.44 9.18
N GLY A 114 -22.26 -3.01 8.71
CA GLY A 114 -22.83 -4.27 9.23
C GLY A 114 -22.03 -5.56 9.07
N MET A 115 -20.76 -5.51 8.60
CA MET A 115 -19.92 -6.67 8.43
C MET A 115 -18.46 -6.36 8.85
N CYS A 116 -18.25 -6.08 10.13
CA CYS A 116 -16.92 -5.89 10.70
C CYS A 116 -16.56 -7.04 11.62
N HIS A 117 -15.35 -7.59 11.43
CA HIS A 117 -14.73 -8.51 12.37
C HIS A 117 -13.65 -7.78 13.14
N ILE A 118 -13.80 -7.69 14.46
CA ILE A 118 -12.77 -7.11 15.32
C ILE A 118 -11.69 -8.16 15.56
N LEU A 119 -10.47 -7.86 15.15
CA LEU A 119 -9.32 -8.73 15.33
C LEU A 119 -8.27 -8.01 16.19
N HIS A 120 -7.58 -8.77 17.01
CA HIS A 120 -6.42 -8.27 17.76
C HIS A 120 -5.14 -8.73 17.09
N ILE A 121 -4.28 -7.76 16.76
CA ILE A 121 -2.95 -8.06 16.24
C ILE A 121 -2.07 -8.54 17.38
N ARG A 122 -1.41 -9.67 17.21
CA ARG A 122 -0.45 -10.16 18.20
C ARG A 122 0.72 -9.17 18.33
N PRO A 123 1.20 -8.91 19.57
CA PRO A 123 2.27 -7.92 19.79
C PRO A 123 3.65 -8.42 19.31
N GLN A 124 3.81 -9.73 19.11
CA GLN A 124 5.05 -10.33 18.61
C GLN A 124 4.93 -10.71 17.16
N GLY A 125 5.93 -10.32 16.36
CA GLY A 125 6.09 -10.74 14.97
C GLY A 125 6.44 -12.22 14.81
N GLY A 126 6.97 -12.60 13.66
CA GLY A 126 7.52 -13.93 13.44
C GLY A 126 8.70 -14.18 14.37
N CYS A 127 8.73 -15.35 15.03
CA CYS A 127 9.87 -15.76 15.85
C CYS A 127 10.32 -17.18 15.45
N VAL A 128 11.63 -17.44 15.62
CA VAL A 128 12.20 -18.77 15.49
C VAL A 128 12.23 -19.40 16.87
N ILE A 129 11.55 -20.51 17.03
CA ILE A 129 11.66 -21.34 18.25
C ILE A 129 12.78 -22.33 18.00
N LEU A 130 13.91 -22.16 18.69
CA LEU A 130 14.95 -23.17 18.70
C LEU A 130 14.55 -24.25 19.71
N ALA A 131 14.41 -25.48 19.19
CA ALA A 131 14.10 -26.66 20.02
C ALA A 131 15.40 -27.23 20.60
#